data_3ca36919db3420375a558c83d78826ce
#
_entry.id   3ca36919db3420375a558c83d78826ce
#
_cell.length_a   1.000
_cell.length_b   1.000
_cell.length_c   1.000
_cell.angle_alpha   90.00
_cell.angle_beta   90.00
_cell.angle_gamma   90.00
#
_symmetry.space_group_name_H-M   'P 1'
#
loop_
_entity.id
_entity.type
_entity.pdbx_description
1 polymer ?
#
loop_
_entity_poly.entity_id
_entity_poly.type
_entity_poly.pdbx_seq_one_letter_code
_entity_poly.pdbx_strand_id
1 'polypeptide(L)'
;MKVLVAFFAWAMPVIAWLANTGVFGPTNGAISDRYPTLIVAAGYAFAIWGPIFLLDVMYGTWQLLDRAPDERLRRIRPWTAMGFLLTSAWMIVFSLQWFWLALAIIWASLACMLFAAWQVSHTAHHSRSRWWQWLPLSLHAGWVSLAVLLNVAQ
;
A
#
# COMPACT_ATOMS: atom_id res chain seq x y z
N MET A 1 11.90 -9.48 10.61
CA MET A 1 10.62 -9.11 10.01
C MET A 1 10.11 -7.72 10.45
N LYS A 2 10.13 -7.34 11.76
CA LYS A 2 9.72 -5.96 12.19
C LYS A 2 10.45 -4.86 11.41
N VAL A 3 11.77 -5.00 11.28
CA VAL A 3 12.63 -4.03 10.56
C VAL A 3 12.23 -3.93 9.09
N LEU A 4 11.89 -5.03 8.43
CA LEU A 4 11.45 -5.02 7.03
C LEU A 4 10.12 -4.31 6.86
N VAL A 5 9.15 -4.55 7.76
CA VAL A 5 7.87 -3.82 7.74
C VAL A 5 8.11 -2.32 7.88
N ALA A 6 8.91 -1.90 8.87
CA ALA A 6 9.22 -0.50 9.08
C ALA A 6 9.99 0.09 7.88
N PHE A 7 10.99 -0.62 7.38
CA PHE A 7 11.77 -0.18 6.23
C PHE A 7 10.89 0.07 4.99
N PHE A 8 10.05 -0.89 4.61
CA PHE A 8 9.17 -0.72 3.45
C PHE A 8 8.07 0.30 3.69
N ALA A 9 7.54 0.42 4.92
CA ALA A 9 6.60 1.48 5.27
C ALA A 9 7.19 2.88 5.04
N TRP A 10 8.46 3.10 5.41
CA TRP A 10 9.16 4.35 5.16
C TRP A 10 9.60 4.53 3.70
N ALA A 11 9.90 3.44 2.99
CA ALA A 11 10.29 3.48 1.59
C ALA A 11 9.14 3.95 0.68
N MET A 12 7.88 3.56 0.96
CA MET A 12 6.72 3.92 0.14
C MET A 12 6.56 5.43 -0.07
N PRO A 13 6.51 6.30 0.96
CA PRO A 13 6.37 7.74 0.74
C PRO A 13 7.57 8.34 0.00
N VAL A 14 8.79 7.83 0.21
CA VAL A 14 9.99 8.28 -0.51
C VAL A 14 9.87 7.94 -2.00
N ILE A 15 9.49 6.70 -2.32
CA ILE A 15 9.30 6.25 -3.71
C ILE A 15 8.15 7.00 -4.37
N ALA A 16 7.04 7.22 -3.66
CA ALA A 16 5.92 8.02 -4.15
C ALA A 16 6.34 9.46 -4.46
N TRP A 17 7.14 10.07 -3.60
CA TRP A 17 7.68 11.40 -3.84
C TRP A 17 8.56 11.42 -5.09
N LEU A 18 9.49 10.46 -5.24
CA LEU A 18 10.34 10.32 -6.42
C LEU A 18 9.49 10.10 -7.69
N ALA A 19 8.46 9.27 -7.65
CA ALA A 19 7.55 9.05 -8.77
C ALA A 19 6.80 10.34 -9.15
N ASN A 20 6.42 11.17 -8.17
CA ASN A 20 5.77 12.45 -8.45
C ASN A 20 6.73 13.54 -8.96
N THR A 21 8.04 13.40 -8.77
CA THR A 21 9.03 14.30 -9.39
C THR A 21 9.37 13.93 -10.83
N GLY A 22 8.80 12.83 -11.34
CA GLY A 22 9.02 12.37 -12.71
C GLY A 22 10.31 11.60 -12.95
N VAL A 23 11.01 11.20 -11.88
CA VAL A 23 12.29 10.43 -11.97
C VAL A 23 12.11 9.11 -12.70
N PHE A 24 10.97 8.45 -12.53
CA PHE A 24 10.67 7.17 -13.17
C PHE A 24 9.83 7.30 -14.45
N GLY A 25 9.31 8.48 -14.75
CA GLY A 25 8.42 8.74 -15.87
C GLY A 25 7.23 9.63 -15.50
N PRO A 26 6.14 9.61 -16.27
CA PRO A 26 4.95 10.39 -15.96
C PRO A 26 4.36 10.02 -14.60
N THR A 27 3.74 11.00 -13.92
CA THR A 27 3.05 10.74 -12.65
C THR A 27 1.83 9.85 -12.86
N ASN A 28 1.37 9.16 -11.81
CA ASN A 28 0.19 8.31 -11.88
C ASN A 28 -1.06 9.08 -12.35
N GLY A 29 -1.23 10.33 -11.90
CA GLY A 29 -2.29 11.21 -12.35
C GLY A 29 -2.18 11.54 -13.85
N ALA A 30 -0.98 11.88 -14.32
CA ALA A 30 -0.74 12.18 -15.73
C ALA A 30 -0.96 10.97 -16.64
N ILE A 31 -0.66 9.75 -16.17
CA ILE A 31 -0.97 8.51 -16.90
C ILE A 31 -2.49 8.31 -16.95
N SER A 32 -3.16 8.42 -15.81
CA SER A 32 -4.62 8.28 -15.72
C SER A 32 -5.35 9.25 -16.66
N ASP A 33 -4.90 10.50 -16.74
CA ASP A 33 -5.47 11.52 -17.63
C ASP A 33 -5.22 11.24 -19.13
N ARG A 34 -4.16 10.48 -19.46
CA ARG A 34 -3.86 10.11 -20.86
C ARG A 34 -4.72 8.96 -21.38
N TYR A 35 -5.20 8.11 -20.50
CA TYR A 35 -6.01 6.94 -20.84
C TYR A 35 -7.42 7.09 -20.27
N PRO A 36 -8.30 7.91 -20.92
CA PRO A 36 -9.66 8.10 -20.45
C PRO A 36 -10.44 6.80 -20.58
N THR A 37 -10.79 6.22 -19.45
CA THR A 37 -11.60 5.01 -19.34
C THR A 37 -12.91 5.33 -18.65
N LEU A 38 -13.86 4.38 -18.66
CA LEU A 38 -15.15 4.56 -17.96
C LEU A 38 -14.98 4.69 -16.44
N ILE A 39 -13.86 4.18 -15.90
CA ILE A 39 -13.50 4.25 -14.47
C ILE A 39 -12.17 4.99 -14.38
N VAL A 40 -12.20 6.31 -14.46
CA VAL A 40 -11.01 7.16 -14.29
C VAL A 40 -11.07 7.84 -12.94
N ALA A 41 -10.00 7.66 -12.15
CA ALA A 41 -9.81 8.47 -10.94
C ALA A 41 -9.28 9.85 -11.34
N ALA A 42 -9.97 10.91 -10.91
CA ALA A 42 -9.43 12.27 -11.07
C ALA A 42 -8.04 12.38 -10.44
N GLY A 43 -7.13 13.14 -11.07
CA GLY A 43 -5.74 13.24 -10.62
C GLY A 43 -5.58 13.56 -9.13
N TYR A 44 -6.48 14.41 -8.57
CA TYR A 44 -6.46 14.73 -7.14
C TYR A 44 -6.77 13.53 -6.22
N ALA A 45 -7.47 12.51 -6.71
CA ALA A 45 -7.81 11.32 -5.91
C ALA A 45 -6.56 10.54 -5.48
N PHE A 46 -5.47 10.65 -6.24
CA PHE A 46 -4.19 10.04 -5.85
C PHE A 46 -3.57 10.68 -4.59
N ALA A 47 -4.03 11.85 -4.15
CA ALA A 47 -3.62 12.46 -2.89
C ALA A 47 -3.95 11.59 -1.66
N ILE A 48 -4.89 10.64 -1.78
CA ILE A 48 -5.20 9.68 -0.72
C ILE A 48 -4.01 8.80 -0.31
N TRP A 49 -3.01 8.65 -1.19
CA TRP A 49 -1.77 7.98 -0.81
C TRP A 49 -1.05 8.66 0.35
N GLY A 50 -1.18 9.99 0.48
CA GLY A 50 -0.57 10.73 1.60
C GLY A 50 -1.04 10.21 2.97
N PRO A 51 -2.34 10.25 3.31
CA PRO A 51 -2.87 9.66 4.54
C PRO A 51 -2.56 8.18 4.71
N ILE A 52 -2.62 7.38 3.62
CA ILE A 52 -2.32 5.95 3.67
C ILE A 52 -0.87 5.74 4.12
N PHE A 53 0.09 6.36 3.43
CA PHE A 53 1.51 6.20 3.78
C PHE A 53 1.84 6.73 5.17
N LEU A 54 1.20 7.82 5.60
CA LEU A 54 1.38 8.32 6.96
C LEU A 54 0.97 7.24 7.99
N LEU A 55 -0.19 6.63 7.81
CA LEU A 55 -0.69 5.58 8.69
C LEU A 55 0.19 4.32 8.61
N ASP A 56 0.67 3.94 7.43
CA ASP A 56 1.56 2.79 7.26
C ASP A 56 2.92 3.01 7.94
N VAL A 57 3.48 4.22 7.84
CA VAL A 57 4.70 4.62 8.56
C VAL A 57 4.48 4.57 10.06
N MET A 58 3.36 5.09 10.56
CA MET A 58 3.01 5.02 11.98
C MET A 58 2.88 3.56 12.43
N TYR A 59 2.22 2.71 11.66
CA TYR A 59 2.08 1.28 11.92
C TYR A 59 3.45 0.56 11.93
N GLY A 60 4.27 0.78 10.91
CA GLY A 60 5.61 0.19 10.80
C GLY A 60 6.51 0.60 11.97
N THR A 61 6.50 1.88 12.32
CA THR A 61 7.27 2.43 13.44
C THR A 61 6.77 1.89 14.78
N TRP A 62 5.44 1.87 14.98
CA TRP A 62 4.84 1.29 16.17
C TRP A 62 5.24 -0.19 16.34
N GLN A 63 5.17 -1.00 15.28
CA GLN A 63 5.61 -2.39 15.33
C GLN A 63 7.08 -2.57 15.71
N LEU A 64 7.94 -1.65 15.27
CA LEU A 64 9.36 -1.69 15.59
C LEU A 64 9.59 -1.47 17.09
N LEU A 65 8.86 -0.54 17.69
CA LEU A 65 8.94 -0.16 19.09
C LEU A 65 8.21 -1.14 20.03
N ASP A 66 7.23 -1.88 19.52
CA ASP A 66 6.46 -2.84 20.33
C ASP A 66 7.35 -3.99 20.81
N ARG A 67 7.44 -4.10 22.16
CA ARG A 67 8.25 -5.12 22.84
C ARG A 67 7.46 -6.39 23.16
N ALA A 68 6.14 -6.35 23.11
CA ALA A 68 5.29 -7.51 23.39
C ALA A 68 5.17 -8.40 22.14
N PRO A 69 5.58 -9.68 22.19
CA PRO A 69 5.40 -10.57 21.04
C PRO A 69 3.93 -10.94 20.90
N ASP A 70 3.25 -10.37 19.91
CA ASP A 70 1.92 -10.79 19.47
C ASP A 70 2.10 -11.82 18.34
N GLU A 71 1.66 -13.05 18.55
CA GLU A 71 1.78 -14.14 17.58
C GLU A 71 1.07 -13.81 16.26
N ARG A 72 -0.04 -13.11 16.33
CA ARG A 72 -0.75 -12.64 15.14
C ARG A 72 0.05 -11.65 14.34
N LEU A 73 0.62 -10.63 15.00
CA LEU A 73 1.52 -9.69 14.35
C LEU A 73 2.69 -10.40 13.68
N ARG A 74 3.22 -11.44 14.31
CA ARG A 74 4.29 -12.26 13.72
C ARG A 74 3.85 -12.94 12.43
N ARG A 75 2.60 -13.43 12.35
CA ARG A 75 2.04 -14.06 11.14
C ARG A 75 1.79 -13.09 10.00
N ILE A 76 1.31 -11.88 10.29
CA ILE A 76 0.98 -10.91 9.24
C ILE A 76 2.19 -10.11 8.76
N ARG A 77 3.27 -9.99 9.54
CA ARG A 77 4.48 -9.23 9.18
C ARG A 77 5.05 -9.55 7.79
N PRO A 78 5.22 -10.84 7.41
CA PRO A 78 5.72 -11.15 6.07
C PRO A 78 4.81 -10.61 4.97
N TRP A 79 3.51 -10.78 5.14
CA TRP A 79 2.49 -10.33 4.18
C TRP A 79 2.44 -8.80 4.09
N THR A 80 2.49 -8.12 5.23
CA THR A 80 2.52 -6.66 5.27
C THR A 80 3.80 -6.11 4.63
N ALA A 81 4.97 -6.67 4.96
CA ALA A 81 6.24 -6.27 4.35
C ALA A 81 6.24 -6.49 2.84
N MET A 82 5.71 -7.64 2.39
CA MET A 82 5.57 -7.94 0.96
C MET A 82 4.58 -6.99 0.28
N GLY A 83 3.43 -6.71 0.90
CA GLY A 83 2.45 -5.76 0.37
C GLY A 83 3.04 -4.36 0.18
N PHE A 84 3.77 -3.84 1.16
CA PHE A 84 4.44 -2.54 1.08
C PHE A 84 5.55 -2.52 0.01
N LEU A 85 6.35 -3.59 -0.08
CA LEU A 85 7.35 -3.74 -1.14
C LEU A 85 6.70 -3.73 -2.51
N LEU A 86 5.63 -4.51 -2.70
CA LEU A 86 4.92 -4.62 -3.97
C LEU A 86 4.22 -3.30 -4.35
N THR A 87 3.66 -2.58 -3.38
CA THR A 87 3.09 -1.24 -3.62
C THR A 87 4.18 -0.26 -4.10
N SER A 88 5.36 -0.31 -3.48
CA SER A 88 6.52 0.50 -3.90
C SER A 88 6.98 0.14 -5.31
N ALA A 89 7.10 -1.16 -5.61
CA ALA A 89 7.47 -1.65 -6.93
C ALA A 89 6.43 -1.26 -8.00
N TRP A 90 5.15 -1.35 -7.66
CA TRP A 90 4.07 -0.94 -8.54
C TRP A 90 4.19 0.53 -8.95
N MET A 91 4.48 1.43 -8.03
CA MET A 91 4.63 2.86 -8.34
C MET A 91 5.71 3.12 -9.39
N ILE A 92 6.84 2.42 -9.29
CA ILE A 92 7.94 2.54 -10.25
C ILE A 92 7.52 1.95 -11.60
N VAL A 93 7.03 0.72 -11.60
CA VAL A 93 6.68 -0.03 -12.82
C VAL A 93 5.53 0.64 -13.58
N PHE A 94 4.55 1.19 -12.84
CA PHE A 94 3.44 1.93 -13.44
C PHE A 94 3.92 3.24 -14.11
N SER A 95 4.82 3.98 -13.47
CA SER A 95 5.43 5.17 -14.08
C SER A 95 6.27 4.85 -15.33
N LEU A 96 6.88 3.65 -15.38
CA LEU A 96 7.56 3.13 -16.57
C LEU A 96 6.57 2.67 -17.68
N GLN A 97 5.28 2.72 -17.42
CA GLN A 97 4.19 2.33 -18.32
C GLN A 97 4.24 0.82 -18.72
N TRP A 98 4.80 -0.03 -17.87
CA TRP A 98 4.76 -1.49 -18.04
C TRP A 98 3.46 -2.04 -17.43
N PHE A 99 2.33 -1.71 -18.06
CA PHE A 99 1.00 -1.92 -17.49
C PHE A 99 0.70 -3.36 -17.11
N TRP A 100 1.06 -4.34 -17.93
CA TRP A 100 0.84 -5.75 -17.61
C TRP A 100 1.61 -6.21 -16.35
N LEU A 101 2.86 -5.77 -16.23
CA LEU A 101 3.65 -6.07 -15.04
C LEU A 101 3.12 -5.31 -13.83
N ALA A 102 2.75 -4.05 -14.00
CA ALA A 102 2.13 -3.25 -12.94
C ALA A 102 0.84 -3.89 -12.45
N LEU A 103 -0.01 -4.39 -13.37
CA LEU A 103 -1.23 -5.10 -13.05
C LEU A 103 -0.96 -6.37 -12.21
N ALA A 104 0.01 -7.18 -12.61
CA ALA A 104 0.39 -8.37 -11.83
C ALA A 104 0.89 -8.01 -10.42
N ILE A 105 1.72 -6.97 -10.31
CA ILE A 105 2.27 -6.50 -9.04
C ILE A 105 1.17 -5.96 -8.11
N ILE A 106 0.25 -5.15 -8.64
CA ILE A 106 -0.82 -4.56 -7.81
C ILE A 106 -1.81 -5.63 -7.31
N TRP A 107 -2.10 -6.67 -8.12
CA TRP A 107 -2.89 -7.82 -7.68
C TRP A 107 -2.19 -8.59 -6.55
N ALA A 108 -0.89 -8.83 -6.67
CA ALA A 108 -0.11 -9.49 -5.62
C ALA A 108 -0.07 -8.64 -4.33
N SER A 109 0.10 -7.31 -4.46
CA SER A 109 0.00 -6.39 -3.33
C SER A 109 -1.36 -6.46 -2.65
N LEU A 110 -2.44 -6.42 -3.44
CA LEU A 110 -3.81 -6.54 -2.93
C LEU A 110 -4.00 -7.83 -2.12
N ALA A 111 -3.57 -8.98 -2.65
CA ALA A 111 -3.69 -10.24 -1.95
C ALA A 111 -2.98 -10.22 -0.59
N CYS A 112 -1.77 -9.67 -0.54
CA CYS A 112 -1.01 -9.52 0.70
C CYS A 112 -1.71 -8.60 1.71
N MET A 113 -2.19 -7.45 1.26
CA MET A 113 -2.84 -6.45 2.12
C MET A 113 -4.22 -6.90 2.60
N LEU A 114 -5.01 -7.56 1.74
CA LEU A 114 -6.29 -8.15 2.13
C LEU A 114 -6.11 -9.24 3.19
N PHE A 115 -5.13 -10.12 3.01
CA PHE A 115 -4.83 -11.15 4.01
C PHE A 115 -4.46 -10.52 5.36
N ALA A 116 -3.58 -9.52 5.36
CA ALA A 116 -3.18 -8.83 6.58
C ALA A 116 -4.37 -8.11 7.26
N ALA A 117 -5.16 -7.37 6.48
CA ALA A 117 -6.35 -6.66 6.98
C ALA A 117 -7.42 -7.63 7.51
N TRP A 118 -7.65 -8.75 6.82
CA TRP A 118 -8.60 -9.78 7.26
C TRP A 118 -8.19 -10.39 8.59
N GLN A 119 -6.93 -10.77 8.75
CA GLN A 119 -6.40 -11.32 10.00
C GLN A 119 -6.56 -10.36 11.18
N VAL A 120 -6.33 -9.07 10.95
CA VAL A 120 -6.50 -8.06 12.00
C VAL A 120 -7.96 -7.82 12.33
N SER A 121 -8.87 -7.89 11.34
CA SER A 121 -10.30 -7.65 11.54
C SER A 121 -11.00 -8.75 12.35
N HIS A 122 -10.68 -10.01 12.11
CA HIS A 122 -11.37 -11.16 12.71
C HIS A 122 -10.99 -11.47 14.16
N THR A 123 -9.89 -10.94 14.64
CA THR A 123 -9.32 -11.42 15.90
C THR A 123 -9.30 -10.39 17.03
N ALA A 124 -9.75 -9.19 16.82
CA ALA A 124 -9.55 -8.09 17.77
C ALA A 124 -10.83 -7.73 18.52
N HIS A 125 -11.11 -8.40 19.63
CA HIS A 125 -11.97 -7.85 20.66
C HIS A 125 -11.11 -7.10 21.69
N HIS A 126 -11.32 -5.78 21.83
CA HIS A 126 -10.96 -4.96 22.99
C HIS A 126 -9.49 -4.56 23.24
N SER A 127 -8.68 -4.16 22.26
CA SER A 127 -7.44 -3.46 22.60
C SER A 127 -7.25 -2.14 21.85
N ARG A 128 -6.67 -1.15 22.56
CA ARG A 128 -6.27 0.16 22.00
C ARG A 128 -5.26 0.01 20.85
N SER A 129 -4.50 -1.08 20.83
CA SER A 129 -3.57 -1.45 19.76
C SER A 129 -4.27 -1.83 18.44
N ARG A 130 -5.56 -2.19 18.48
CA ARG A 130 -6.34 -2.56 17.30
C ARG A 130 -6.40 -1.44 16.27
N TRP A 131 -6.65 -0.19 16.69
CA TRP A 131 -6.75 0.94 15.78
C TRP A 131 -5.46 1.20 15.02
N TRP A 132 -4.32 1.03 15.68
CA TRP A 132 -2.98 1.19 15.09
C TRP A 132 -2.64 0.12 14.05
N GLN A 133 -3.33 -1.01 14.06
CA GLN A 133 -3.14 -2.11 13.11
C GLN A 133 -4.24 -2.14 12.06
N TRP A 134 -5.50 -2.09 12.52
CA TRP A 134 -6.66 -2.27 11.67
C TRP A 134 -6.83 -1.10 10.68
N LEU A 135 -6.76 0.13 11.14
CA LEU A 135 -7.01 1.30 10.31
C LEU A 135 -5.99 1.44 9.16
N PRO A 136 -4.65 1.38 9.39
CA PRO A 136 -3.68 1.45 8.30
C PRO A 136 -3.90 0.33 7.27
N LEU A 137 -3.92 -0.92 7.71
CA LEU A 137 -3.97 -2.06 6.82
C LEU A 137 -5.29 -2.14 6.04
N SER A 138 -6.42 -1.77 6.67
CA SER A 138 -7.72 -1.77 6.00
C SER A 138 -7.84 -0.63 4.99
N LEU A 139 -7.33 0.55 5.33
CA LEU A 139 -7.35 1.70 4.41
C LEU A 139 -6.46 1.43 3.20
N HIS A 140 -5.26 0.90 3.42
CA HIS A 140 -4.35 0.52 2.34
C HIS A 140 -4.99 -0.56 1.44
N ALA A 141 -5.48 -1.66 2.02
CA ALA A 141 -6.16 -2.71 1.25
C ALA A 141 -7.37 -2.19 0.47
N GLY A 142 -8.18 -1.32 1.08
CA GLY A 142 -9.33 -0.70 0.42
C GLY A 142 -8.94 0.15 -0.78
N TRP A 143 -7.90 0.98 -0.64
CA TRP A 143 -7.42 1.79 -1.77
C TRP A 143 -6.79 0.95 -2.87
N VAL A 144 -5.98 -0.06 -2.52
CA VAL A 144 -5.39 -0.96 -3.52
C VAL A 144 -6.47 -1.75 -4.26
N SER A 145 -7.59 -2.11 -3.60
CA SER A 145 -8.74 -2.74 -4.28
C SER A 145 -9.31 -1.86 -5.39
N LEU A 146 -9.44 -0.55 -5.14
CA LEU A 146 -9.84 0.41 -6.18
C LEU A 146 -8.74 0.55 -7.25
N ALA A 147 -7.48 0.67 -6.84
CA ALA A 147 -6.35 0.82 -7.76
C ALA A 147 -6.23 -0.35 -8.74
N VAL A 148 -6.52 -1.59 -8.31
CA VAL A 148 -6.57 -2.75 -9.19
C VAL A 148 -7.61 -2.58 -10.29
N LEU A 149 -8.83 -2.12 -9.95
CA LEU A 149 -9.89 -1.88 -10.94
C LEU A 149 -9.50 -0.79 -11.93
N LEU A 150 -8.85 0.27 -11.46
CA LEU A 150 -8.33 1.33 -12.33
C LEU A 150 -7.25 0.81 -13.28
N ASN A 151 -6.34 -0.06 -12.79
CA ASN A 151 -5.29 -0.65 -13.63
C ASN A 151 -5.85 -1.64 -14.67
N VAL A 152 -6.93 -2.36 -14.36
CA VAL A 152 -7.61 -3.25 -15.34
C VAL A 152 -8.26 -2.43 -16.45
N ALA A 153 -8.73 -1.22 -16.15
CA ALA A 153 -9.42 -0.37 -17.10
C ALA A 153 -8.46 0.41 -18.04
N GLN A 154 -7.18 0.49 -17.71
CA GLN A 154 -6.12 1.17 -18.48
C GLN A 154 -5.41 0.22 -19.45
#